data_dc2e4e9aa7f8b70e513fb88cd0acb749
#
_entry.id   dc2e4e9aa7f8b70e513fb88cd0acb749
#
_cell.length_a   1.000
_cell.length_b   1.000
_cell.length_c   1.000
_cell.angle_alpha   90.00
_cell.angle_beta   90.00
_cell.angle_gamma   90.00
#
_symmetry.space_group_name_H-M   'P 1'
#
loop_
_entity.id
_entity.type
_entity.pdbx_description
1 polymer ?
#
loop_
_entity_poly.entity_id
_entity_poly.type
_entity_poly.pdbx_seq_one_letter_code
_entity_poly.pdbx_strand_id
1 'polypeptide(L)'
;MTPLKQLFRQPVRLLAIILLVGMASAFICLSAGVFSSAKATLAQIEERYVTIGIPTTETEGVTTEYNGLTLHHEESIISQDMWAYMDQLAADGRIIKGAYQQKYISAYCPSIQTVTSGNEDGTYAPSLDTPYGRAILVVRITSVDEINLPEFAEIASVSVTASIENVIKLHQDYAVRSTLYLTIGCNSREELDALDIQVGRRYLVYGSEYIDRDLELRTTLAESHRCSVEDIDLSRISYDLTADEKKTASQDFIPVAKYSSGEKTSILGQNMVDAIDSCAMTVTHWHGLYPETQPDYAIDGSETGVLLNDQYLDVYMTPLETGLDVFLSSNAGIEWRSAAQELDTQYHTVSVIGTDLLESMYCFHQKDSFVTEGRSFGADDYKNGSNVCLISETTAIASGLGTGDCIDLSFYWGPNPLADLTAPEWKVQPQLFSQKIGVSGDTKTYQIIGIYRQSDLWDTADYRFLPNTVFVPNASLPENCYSSRNGVFFTYVLQNGKVSALQDALESHGYPANILFCFDNGYTEIAETLHGFYSSAQQLLFAACTTAGAALFVFLALFVNRQWRTLGLMLSLGSGKRTAVMFSWEIAAIPIILATITGIIVGILT
;
A
#
# COMPACT_ATOMS: atom_id res chain seq x y z
N MET A 1 -64.24 30.80 -43.14
CA MET A 1 -64.15 29.80 -42.03
C MET A 1 -62.78 29.88 -41.45
N THR A 2 -62.61 29.94 -40.13
CA THR A 2 -61.30 29.89 -39.51
C THR A 2 -60.79 28.45 -39.54
N PRO A 3 -59.48 28.21 -39.75
CA PRO A 3 -58.88 26.86 -39.79
C PRO A 3 -59.26 25.99 -38.59
N LEU A 4 -59.35 26.60 -37.41
CA LEU A 4 -59.77 25.97 -36.15
C LEU A 4 -61.19 25.36 -36.22
N LYS A 5 -62.18 26.06 -36.79
CA LYS A 5 -63.55 25.55 -36.90
C LYS A 5 -63.66 24.33 -37.81
N GLN A 6 -62.80 24.22 -38.78
CA GLN A 6 -62.76 23.06 -39.69
C GLN A 6 -62.13 21.83 -39.04
N LEU A 7 -61.13 22.01 -38.18
CA LEU A 7 -60.48 20.97 -37.37
C LEU A 7 -61.47 20.32 -36.39
N PHE A 8 -62.27 21.14 -35.65
CA PHE A 8 -63.23 20.66 -34.67
C PHE A 8 -64.47 19.96 -35.31
N ARG A 9 -64.69 20.10 -36.60
CA ARG A 9 -65.78 19.36 -37.32
C ARG A 9 -65.44 17.89 -37.58
N GLN A 10 -64.16 17.47 -37.35
CA GLN A 10 -63.74 16.09 -37.51
C GLN A 10 -62.95 15.60 -36.27
N PRO A 11 -63.60 15.44 -35.11
CA PRO A 11 -62.95 15.21 -33.84
C PRO A 11 -62.14 13.90 -33.79
N VAL A 12 -62.67 12.84 -34.40
CA VAL A 12 -61.98 11.52 -34.45
C VAL A 12 -60.66 11.62 -35.18
N ARG A 13 -60.58 12.41 -36.23
CA ARG A 13 -59.36 12.62 -36.99
C ARG A 13 -58.35 13.45 -36.26
N LEU A 14 -58.81 14.52 -35.58
CA LEU A 14 -57.95 15.34 -34.74
C LEU A 14 -57.36 14.51 -33.61
N LEU A 15 -58.16 13.67 -32.99
CA LEU A 15 -57.70 12.77 -31.93
C LEU A 15 -56.69 11.76 -32.45
N ALA A 16 -56.91 11.15 -33.62
CA ALA A 16 -55.98 10.21 -34.23
C ALA A 16 -54.62 10.85 -34.55
N ILE A 17 -54.61 12.11 -35.03
CA ILE A 17 -53.36 12.85 -35.28
C ILE A 17 -52.61 13.15 -33.96
N ILE A 18 -53.35 13.64 -32.98
CA ILE A 18 -52.76 13.95 -31.66
C ILE A 18 -52.18 12.70 -31.02
N LEU A 19 -52.87 11.57 -31.07
CA LEU A 19 -52.36 10.31 -30.56
C LEU A 19 -51.12 9.83 -31.33
N LEU A 20 -51.13 9.82 -32.66
CA LEU A 20 -50.01 9.29 -33.47
C LEU A 20 -48.74 10.16 -33.32
N VAL A 21 -48.89 11.47 -33.51
CA VAL A 21 -47.74 12.40 -33.39
C VAL A 21 -47.32 12.55 -31.94
N GLY A 22 -48.25 12.56 -30.98
CA GLY A 22 -48.00 12.61 -29.56
C GLY A 22 -47.22 11.39 -29.05
N MET A 23 -47.64 10.17 -29.45
CA MET A 23 -46.91 8.94 -29.12
C MET A 23 -45.52 8.91 -29.73
N ALA A 24 -45.41 9.34 -31.02
CA ALA A 24 -44.10 9.40 -31.69
C ALA A 24 -43.15 10.39 -30.96
N SER A 25 -43.65 11.56 -30.59
CA SER A 25 -42.87 12.57 -29.86
C SER A 25 -42.51 12.12 -28.44
N ALA A 26 -43.44 11.45 -27.73
CA ALA A 26 -43.13 10.86 -26.42
C ALA A 26 -42.08 9.77 -26.53
N PHE A 27 -42.16 8.91 -27.55
CA PHE A 27 -41.17 7.84 -27.77
C PHE A 27 -39.78 8.39 -28.09
N ILE A 28 -39.68 9.44 -28.92
CA ILE A 28 -38.39 10.12 -29.16
C ILE A 28 -37.84 10.73 -27.87
N CYS A 29 -38.70 11.41 -27.09
CA CYS A 29 -38.29 12.06 -25.85
C CYS A 29 -37.75 11.04 -24.83
N LEU A 30 -38.46 9.93 -24.62
CA LEU A 30 -38.02 8.83 -23.75
C LEU A 30 -36.70 8.20 -24.24
N SER A 31 -36.62 7.92 -25.54
CA SER A 31 -35.40 7.33 -26.12
C SER A 31 -34.20 8.27 -26.00
N ALA A 32 -34.41 9.58 -26.17
CA ALA A 32 -33.39 10.60 -25.99
C ALA A 32 -32.98 10.72 -24.51
N GLY A 33 -33.93 10.58 -23.57
CA GLY A 33 -33.65 10.53 -22.14
C GLY A 33 -32.77 9.34 -21.75
N VAL A 34 -33.14 8.13 -22.22
CA VAL A 34 -32.36 6.90 -22.00
C VAL A 34 -30.95 7.04 -22.59
N PHE A 35 -30.83 7.54 -23.81
CA PHE A 35 -29.53 7.78 -24.44
C PHE A 35 -28.68 8.79 -23.69
N SER A 36 -29.28 9.90 -23.26
CA SER A 36 -28.56 10.92 -22.48
C SER A 36 -28.11 10.41 -21.12
N SER A 37 -28.97 9.64 -20.44
CA SER A 37 -28.64 8.99 -19.17
C SER A 37 -27.49 7.98 -19.35
N ALA A 38 -27.57 7.11 -20.35
CA ALA A 38 -26.52 6.14 -20.66
C ALA A 38 -25.17 6.82 -20.93
N LYS A 39 -25.19 7.91 -21.70
CA LYS A 39 -24.00 8.71 -21.99
C LYS A 39 -23.43 9.35 -20.73
N ALA A 40 -24.26 9.92 -19.88
CA ALA A 40 -23.83 10.55 -18.62
C ALA A 40 -23.24 9.50 -17.66
N THR A 41 -23.88 8.33 -17.55
CA THR A 41 -23.38 7.22 -16.71
C THR A 41 -22.02 6.74 -17.20
N LEU A 42 -21.85 6.56 -18.52
CA LEU A 42 -20.56 6.15 -19.08
C LEU A 42 -19.46 7.18 -18.77
N ALA A 43 -19.75 8.47 -18.94
CA ALA A 43 -18.79 9.53 -18.64
C ALA A 43 -18.43 9.58 -17.13
N GLN A 44 -19.41 9.36 -16.25
CA GLN A 44 -19.15 9.30 -14.80
C GLN A 44 -18.27 8.11 -14.42
N ILE A 45 -18.44 6.97 -15.09
CA ILE A 45 -17.62 5.78 -14.84
C ILE A 45 -16.21 5.99 -15.37
N GLU A 46 -16.05 6.56 -16.57
CA GLU A 46 -14.73 6.92 -17.09
C GLU A 46 -13.96 7.88 -16.17
N GLU A 47 -14.65 8.79 -15.50
CA GLU A 47 -14.04 9.72 -14.56
C GLU A 47 -13.75 9.07 -13.19
N ARG A 48 -14.59 8.13 -12.77
CA ARG A 48 -14.52 7.52 -11.44
C ARG A 48 -13.50 6.39 -11.34
N TYR A 49 -13.29 5.66 -12.44
CA TYR A 49 -12.34 4.55 -12.49
C TYR A 49 -11.00 5.04 -13.01
N VAL A 50 -9.95 4.55 -12.37
CA VAL A 50 -8.58 4.80 -12.76
C VAL A 50 -7.93 3.45 -13.02
N THR A 51 -7.34 3.26 -14.18
CA THR A 51 -6.54 2.07 -14.49
C THR A 51 -5.09 2.41 -14.23
N ILE A 52 -4.42 1.61 -13.39
CA ILE A 52 -2.99 1.77 -13.13
C ILE A 52 -2.20 0.61 -13.71
N GLY A 53 -0.95 0.89 -14.10
CA GLY A 53 0.05 -0.10 -14.48
C GLY A 53 1.26 0.05 -13.57
N ILE A 54 1.61 -1.03 -12.87
CA ILE A 54 2.75 -1.07 -11.97
C ILE A 54 3.82 -1.94 -12.63
N PRO A 55 5.07 -1.47 -12.72
CA PRO A 55 6.15 -2.26 -13.25
C PRO A 55 6.37 -3.54 -12.44
N THR A 56 6.69 -4.62 -13.12
CA THR A 56 7.05 -5.88 -12.48
C THR A 56 8.28 -5.69 -11.60
N THR A 57 8.31 -6.43 -10.49
CA THR A 57 9.47 -6.56 -9.61
C THR A 57 10.37 -7.74 -9.99
N GLU A 58 10.06 -8.44 -11.10
CA GLU A 58 10.89 -9.54 -11.57
C GLU A 58 12.31 -9.07 -11.88
N THR A 59 13.26 -9.89 -11.48
CA THR A 59 14.68 -9.68 -11.67
C THR A 59 15.30 -10.86 -12.42
N GLU A 60 16.41 -10.62 -13.07
CA GLU A 60 17.25 -11.66 -13.65
C GLU A 60 18.64 -11.64 -13.02
N GLY A 61 19.21 -12.82 -12.82
CA GLY A 61 20.56 -12.95 -12.28
C GLY A 61 21.61 -12.48 -13.32
N VAL A 62 22.36 -11.45 -12.95
CA VAL A 62 23.46 -10.90 -13.76
C VAL A 62 24.78 -11.14 -13.06
N THR A 63 25.80 -11.46 -13.85
CA THR A 63 27.16 -11.65 -13.35
C THR A 63 28.05 -10.55 -13.92
N THR A 64 28.67 -9.76 -13.05
CA THR A 64 29.63 -8.73 -13.45
C THR A 64 31.00 -9.00 -12.83
N GLU A 65 32.06 -8.54 -13.49
CA GLU A 65 33.41 -8.60 -12.92
C GLU A 65 33.80 -7.21 -12.43
N TYR A 66 34.21 -7.12 -11.18
CA TYR A 66 34.69 -5.91 -10.56
C TYR A 66 35.99 -6.16 -9.79
N ASN A 67 37.06 -5.47 -10.16
CA ASN A 67 38.39 -5.59 -9.53
C ASN A 67 38.89 -7.04 -9.39
N GLY A 68 38.52 -7.93 -10.34
CA GLY A 68 38.91 -9.34 -10.30
C GLY A 68 37.99 -10.23 -9.46
N LEU A 69 36.91 -9.68 -8.97
CA LEU A 69 35.82 -10.40 -8.27
C LEU A 69 34.66 -10.63 -9.24
N THR A 70 34.12 -11.83 -9.22
CA THR A 70 32.92 -12.17 -9.98
C THR A 70 31.71 -11.88 -9.12
N LEU A 71 30.95 -10.87 -9.54
CA LEU A 71 29.78 -10.38 -8.81
C LEU A 71 28.50 -10.95 -9.39
N HIS A 72 27.73 -11.71 -8.58
CA HIS A 72 26.39 -12.17 -8.93
C HIS A 72 25.36 -11.25 -8.28
N HIS A 73 24.53 -10.63 -9.06
CA HIS A 73 23.46 -9.76 -8.57
C HIS A 73 22.22 -9.92 -9.43
N GLU A 74 21.13 -9.46 -8.92
CA GLU A 74 19.84 -9.45 -9.62
C GLU A 74 19.57 -8.05 -10.16
N GLU A 75 19.29 -7.94 -11.45
CA GLU A 75 18.86 -6.71 -12.09
C GLU A 75 17.39 -6.78 -12.47
N SER A 76 16.70 -5.65 -12.45
CA SER A 76 15.34 -5.57 -12.98
C SER A 76 15.31 -5.97 -14.44
N ILE A 77 14.35 -6.78 -14.84
CA ILE A 77 14.13 -7.14 -16.26
C ILE A 77 13.74 -5.93 -17.11
N ILE A 78 13.37 -4.79 -16.48
CA ILE A 78 12.98 -3.58 -17.18
C ILE A 78 14.24 -2.77 -17.53
N SER A 79 14.62 -2.82 -18.80
CA SER A 79 15.75 -2.06 -19.32
C SER A 79 15.47 -0.54 -19.41
N GLN A 80 16.53 0.25 -19.51
CA GLN A 80 16.40 1.70 -19.74
C GLN A 80 15.67 2.04 -21.04
N ASP A 81 15.82 1.22 -22.09
CA ASP A 81 15.11 1.42 -23.36
C ASP A 81 13.60 1.19 -23.19
N MET A 82 13.21 0.24 -22.36
CA MET A 82 11.80 0.03 -22.00
C MET A 82 11.22 1.22 -21.24
N TRP A 83 11.95 1.77 -20.27
CA TRP A 83 11.54 2.97 -19.56
C TRP A 83 11.34 4.14 -20.54
N ALA A 84 12.32 4.36 -21.42
CA ALA A 84 12.24 5.43 -22.44
C ALA A 84 11.04 5.26 -23.37
N TYR A 85 10.70 4.00 -23.74
CA TYR A 85 9.52 3.71 -24.55
C TYR A 85 8.20 3.98 -23.79
N MET A 86 8.12 3.58 -22.52
CA MET A 86 6.95 3.88 -21.69
C MET A 86 6.75 5.38 -21.49
N ASP A 87 7.83 6.13 -21.31
CA ASP A 87 7.78 7.60 -21.23
C ASP A 87 7.30 8.23 -22.55
N GLN A 88 7.69 7.65 -23.68
CA GLN A 88 7.17 8.08 -24.99
C GLN A 88 5.66 7.80 -25.12
N LEU A 89 5.17 6.64 -24.65
CA LEU A 89 3.74 6.34 -24.61
C LEU A 89 2.98 7.28 -23.68
N ALA A 90 3.59 7.66 -22.56
CA ALA A 90 3.03 8.65 -21.64
C ALA A 90 2.98 10.06 -22.25
N ALA A 91 4.01 10.45 -22.99
CA ALA A 91 4.05 11.74 -23.71
C ALA A 91 3.01 11.80 -24.84
N ASP A 92 2.71 10.66 -25.52
CA ASP A 92 1.66 10.58 -26.53
C ASP A 92 0.24 10.67 -25.92
N GLY A 93 0.06 10.20 -24.70
CA GLY A 93 -1.17 10.33 -23.91
C GLY A 93 -2.37 9.50 -24.39
N ARG A 94 -2.21 8.68 -25.47
CA ARG A 94 -3.31 7.86 -26.04
C ARG A 94 -3.57 6.56 -25.31
N ILE A 95 -2.52 6.01 -24.71
CA ILE A 95 -2.55 4.73 -23.97
C ILE A 95 -2.25 5.01 -22.50
N ILE A 96 -1.13 5.66 -22.22
CA ILE A 96 -0.73 6.06 -20.88
C ILE A 96 -1.12 7.54 -20.70
N LYS A 97 -1.92 7.82 -19.69
CA LYS A 97 -2.40 9.17 -19.33
C LYS A 97 -1.33 9.98 -18.61
N GLY A 98 -0.49 9.31 -17.83
CA GLY A 98 0.60 9.93 -17.09
C GLY A 98 1.46 8.91 -16.35
N ALA A 99 2.69 9.30 -16.07
CA ALA A 99 3.61 8.59 -15.20
C ALA A 99 3.72 9.38 -13.89
N TYR A 100 3.59 8.70 -12.76
CA TYR A 100 3.63 9.28 -11.42
C TYR A 100 4.76 8.67 -10.63
N GLN A 101 5.61 9.51 -10.15
CA GLN A 101 6.83 9.14 -9.47
C GLN A 101 6.58 8.86 -7.98
N GLN A 102 7.29 7.88 -7.45
CA GLN A 102 7.33 7.58 -6.03
C GLN A 102 8.79 7.50 -5.58
N LYS A 103 9.11 8.21 -4.51
CA LYS A 103 10.45 8.20 -3.91
C LYS A 103 10.39 7.58 -2.53
N TYR A 104 11.19 6.54 -2.31
CA TYR A 104 11.30 5.88 -1.01
C TYR A 104 12.56 6.38 -0.32
N ILE A 105 12.39 7.00 0.82
CA ILE A 105 13.45 7.59 1.62
C ILE A 105 13.21 7.28 3.10
N SER A 106 14.22 7.49 3.91
CA SER A 106 14.11 7.41 5.36
C SER A 106 14.36 8.76 5.99
N ALA A 107 13.68 9.02 7.11
CA ALA A 107 13.89 10.23 7.87
C ALA A 107 13.86 9.90 9.37
N TYR A 108 14.70 10.61 10.13
CA TYR A 108 14.61 10.63 11.57
C TYR A 108 13.46 11.55 11.99
N CYS A 109 12.58 11.04 12.85
CA CYS A 109 11.41 11.76 13.37
C CYS A 109 11.21 11.49 14.86
N PRO A 110 11.75 12.32 15.75
CA PRO A 110 11.71 12.07 17.19
C PRO A 110 10.32 12.16 17.82
N SER A 111 9.35 12.76 17.13
CA SER A 111 7.95 12.85 17.58
C SER A 111 7.13 11.61 17.24
N ILE A 112 7.62 10.75 16.36
CA ILE A 112 6.97 9.48 16.02
C ILE A 112 7.54 8.38 16.90
N GLN A 113 6.64 7.69 17.57
CA GLN A 113 6.92 6.41 18.20
C GLN A 113 6.66 5.32 17.16
N THR A 114 7.74 4.72 16.69
CA THR A 114 7.63 3.61 15.73
C THR A 114 7.04 2.38 16.40
N VAL A 115 6.33 1.58 15.64
CA VAL A 115 5.72 0.33 16.10
C VAL A 115 6.39 -0.85 15.42
N THR A 116 6.56 -1.95 16.15
CA THR A 116 7.29 -3.13 15.69
C THR A 116 6.39 -4.15 15.02
N SER A 117 5.12 -4.21 15.39
CA SER A 117 4.16 -5.14 14.83
C SER A 117 3.17 -4.42 13.91
N GLY A 118 3.07 -4.88 12.69
CA GLY A 118 2.06 -4.39 11.75
C GLY A 118 0.77 -5.17 11.76
N ASN A 119 0.75 -6.43 12.23
CA ASN A 119 -0.40 -7.31 12.10
C ASN A 119 -0.60 -8.16 13.34
N GLU A 120 -1.85 -8.33 13.75
CA GLU A 120 -2.27 -9.22 14.83
C GLU A 120 -1.97 -10.71 14.54
N ASP A 121 -1.63 -11.05 13.30
CA ASP A 121 -1.40 -12.41 12.84
C ASP A 121 0.06 -12.88 12.90
N GLY A 122 0.96 -12.08 13.44
CA GLY A 122 2.37 -12.44 13.63
C GLY A 122 3.18 -12.63 12.34
N THR A 123 2.65 -12.27 11.18
CA THR A 123 3.35 -12.42 9.89
C THR A 123 4.45 -11.41 9.68
N TYR A 124 4.53 -10.41 10.52
CA TYR A 124 5.64 -9.50 10.58
C TYR A 124 6.49 -9.84 11.81
N ALA A 125 7.15 -10.99 11.79
CA ALA A 125 8.33 -11.14 12.61
C ALA A 125 9.32 -10.08 12.14
N PRO A 126 9.86 -9.22 13.03
CA PRO A 126 10.94 -8.33 12.64
C PRO A 126 12.02 -9.22 12.01
N SER A 127 12.37 -8.96 10.76
CA SER A 127 13.50 -9.67 10.15
C SER A 127 14.72 -9.41 11.06
N LEU A 128 15.66 -10.34 11.10
CA LEU A 128 16.92 -10.21 11.84
C LEU A 128 17.59 -8.84 11.67
N ASP A 129 17.28 -8.16 10.59
CA ASP A 129 17.84 -6.88 10.18
C ASP A 129 17.06 -5.65 10.66
N THR A 130 15.93 -5.81 11.36
CA THR A 130 15.20 -4.64 11.86
C THR A 130 15.82 -4.15 13.17
N PRO A 131 16.00 -2.84 13.34
CA PRO A 131 16.60 -2.28 14.56
C PRO A 131 15.72 -2.53 15.80
N TYR A 132 14.42 -2.72 15.61
CA TYR A 132 13.47 -2.81 16.73
C TYR A 132 13.69 -4.00 17.64
N GLY A 133 14.17 -5.13 17.13
CA GLY A 133 14.53 -6.31 17.91
C GLY A 133 15.92 -6.23 18.56
N ARG A 134 16.67 -5.13 18.40
CA ARG A 134 17.99 -4.95 19.04
C ARG A 134 17.83 -4.34 20.43
N ALA A 135 18.73 -4.67 21.34
CA ALA A 135 18.70 -4.14 22.68
C ALA A 135 20.12 -4.01 23.28
N ILE A 136 20.31 -3.02 24.16
CA ILE A 136 21.52 -2.87 24.97
C ILE A 136 21.11 -2.98 26.43
N LEU A 137 21.59 -4.04 27.07
CA LEU A 137 21.18 -4.43 28.42
C LEU A 137 22.40 -4.65 29.33
N VAL A 138 22.20 -4.39 30.64
CA VAL A 138 23.10 -4.90 31.69
C VAL A 138 22.46 -6.15 32.27
N VAL A 139 23.18 -7.25 32.19
CA VAL A 139 22.69 -8.55 32.63
C VAL A 139 23.65 -9.18 33.64
N ARG A 140 23.11 -10.02 34.51
CA ARG A 140 23.88 -10.87 35.43
C ARG A 140 23.61 -12.32 35.05
N ILE A 141 24.66 -13.08 34.73
CA ILE A 141 24.54 -14.50 34.39
C ILE A 141 24.12 -15.29 35.64
N THR A 142 23.05 -16.05 35.53
CA THR A 142 22.53 -16.91 36.62
C THR A 142 22.87 -18.38 36.42
N SER A 143 22.92 -18.83 35.15
CA SER A 143 23.40 -20.19 34.78
C SER A 143 24.05 -20.18 33.40
N VAL A 144 24.91 -21.17 33.16
CA VAL A 144 25.41 -21.52 31.83
C VAL A 144 24.75 -22.84 31.49
N ASP A 145 23.90 -22.82 30.46
CA ASP A 145 22.98 -23.92 30.21
C ASP A 145 23.53 -24.91 29.19
N GLU A 146 24.05 -24.44 28.06
CA GLU A 146 24.57 -25.30 27.01
C GLU A 146 25.74 -24.61 26.29
N ILE A 147 26.78 -25.41 25.95
CA ILE A 147 27.86 -24.99 25.08
C ILE A 147 27.81 -25.85 23.82
N ASN A 148 27.55 -25.22 22.69
CA ASN A 148 27.46 -25.89 21.40
C ASN A 148 28.74 -25.60 20.59
N LEU A 149 29.46 -26.68 20.26
CA LEU A 149 30.71 -26.66 19.48
C LEU A 149 30.56 -27.65 18.33
N PRO A 150 29.90 -27.28 17.25
CA PRO A 150 29.70 -28.20 16.13
C PRO A 150 31.07 -28.59 15.51
N GLU A 151 31.27 -29.88 15.22
CA GLU A 151 32.50 -30.44 14.67
C GLU A 151 32.91 -29.84 13.30
N PHE A 152 31.98 -29.23 12.59
CA PHE A 152 32.16 -28.76 11.21
C PHE A 152 31.77 -27.30 10.98
N ALA A 153 31.38 -26.56 12.02
CA ALA A 153 31.08 -25.14 11.90
C ALA A 153 32.13 -24.32 12.62
N GLU A 154 32.55 -23.25 12.01
CA GLU A 154 33.48 -22.26 12.59
C GLU A 154 32.85 -21.47 13.74
N ILE A 155 31.56 -21.69 14.02
CA ILE A 155 30.78 -20.93 15.01
C ILE A 155 30.72 -21.69 16.32
N ALA A 156 31.23 -21.08 17.38
CA ALA A 156 31.05 -21.54 18.75
C ALA A 156 29.87 -20.76 19.39
N SER A 157 28.97 -21.42 20.10
CA SER A 157 27.91 -20.74 20.81
C SER A 157 27.70 -21.27 22.23
N VAL A 158 27.22 -20.40 23.11
CA VAL A 158 26.82 -20.76 24.45
C VAL A 158 25.44 -20.17 24.76
N SER A 159 24.59 -20.98 25.37
CA SER A 159 23.30 -20.53 25.91
C SER A 159 23.44 -20.31 27.41
N VAL A 160 23.02 -19.17 27.87
CA VAL A 160 23.05 -18.80 29.29
C VAL A 160 21.70 -18.23 29.71
N THR A 161 21.35 -18.44 30.98
CA THR A 161 20.26 -17.74 31.61
C THR A 161 20.83 -16.57 32.41
N ALA A 162 20.20 -15.40 32.30
CA ALA A 162 20.62 -14.18 32.96
C ALA A 162 19.42 -13.44 33.56
N SER A 163 19.69 -12.58 34.54
CA SER A 163 18.74 -11.58 35.02
C SER A 163 19.08 -10.23 34.44
N ILE A 164 18.09 -9.46 34.00
CA ILE A 164 18.24 -8.10 33.51
C ILE A 164 18.35 -7.16 34.74
N GLU A 165 19.49 -6.47 34.89
CA GLU A 165 19.69 -5.50 35.97
C GLU A 165 19.42 -4.06 35.53
N ASN A 166 19.70 -3.73 34.28
CA ASN A 166 19.44 -2.40 33.73
C ASN A 166 19.20 -2.48 32.21
N VAL A 167 18.38 -1.58 31.72
CA VAL A 167 18.12 -1.40 30.29
C VAL A 167 18.74 -0.07 29.87
N ILE A 168 19.70 -0.12 28.95
CA ILE A 168 20.28 1.08 28.35
C ILE A 168 19.45 1.50 27.15
N LYS A 169 19.13 0.55 26.28
CA LYS A 169 18.23 0.73 25.13
C LYS A 169 17.42 -0.53 24.88
N LEU A 170 16.14 -0.34 24.72
CA LEU A 170 15.16 -1.34 24.29
C LEU A 170 14.02 -0.56 23.65
N HIS A 171 13.49 -1.08 22.55
CA HIS A 171 12.33 -0.45 21.92
C HIS A 171 11.12 -0.51 22.86
N GLN A 172 10.31 0.54 22.84
CA GLN A 172 9.20 0.73 23.78
C GLN A 172 8.10 -0.34 23.72
N ASP A 173 7.95 -1.01 22.57
CA ASP A 173 6.96 -2.07 22.40
C ASP A 173 7.33 -3.36 23.14
N TYR A 174 8.58 -3.47 23.62
CA TYR A 174 9.01 -4.64 24.36
C TYR A 174 8.99 -4.40 25.86
N ALA A 175 8.38 -5.33 26.58
CA ALA A 175 8.42 -5.33 28.04
C ALA A 175 9.74 -5.90 28.56
N VAL A 176 10.25 -5.30 29.62
CA VAL A 176 11.39 -5.84 30.37
C VAL A 176 10.92 -6.99 31.24
N ARG A 177 11.52 -8.17 31.07
CA ARG A 177 11.25 -9.37 31.88
C ARG A 177 12.37 -9.61 32.88
N SER A 178 12.09 -10.38 33.92
CA SER A 178 13.10 -10.66 34.95
C SER A 178 14.17 -11.65 34.49
N THR A 179 13.82 -12.58 33.62
CA THR A 179 14.70 -13.63 33.12
C THR A 179 14.99 -13.44 31.64
N LEU A 180 16.26 -13.47 31.26
CA LEU A 180 16.74 -13.43 29.89
C LEU A 180 17.45 -14.74 29.53
N TYR A 181 16.95 -15.40 28.48
CA TYR A 181 17.65 -16.48 27.82
C TYR A 181 18.53 -15.88 26.71
N LEU A 182 19.84 -15.97 26.91
CA LEU A 182 20.82 -15.33 26.02
C LEU A 182 21.61 -16.38 25.28
N THR A 183 21.59 -16.34 23.95
CA THR A 183 22.47 -17.13 23.09
C THR A 183 23.62 -16.23 22.62
N ILE A 184 24.86 -16.67 22.86
CA ILE A 184 26.07 -15.93 22.52
C ILE A 184 26.81 -16.76 21.47
N GLY A 185 27.00 -16.20 20.28
CA GLY A 185 27.72 -16.80 19.16
C GLY A 185 29.03 -16.08 18.88
N CYS A 186 30.11 -16.82 18.64
CA CYS A 186 31.45 -16.34 18.29
C CYS A 186 32.01 -17.10 17.07
N ASN A 187 32.94 -16.50 16.36
CA ASN A 187 33.59 -17.14 15.21
C ASN A 187 34.50 -18.33 15.62
N SER A 188 34.97 -18.34 16.86
CA SER A 188 35.87 -19.42 17.32
C SER A 188 35.66 -19.73 18.80
N ARG A 189 36.19 -20.87 19.21
CA ARG A 189 36.20 -21.26 20.62
C ARG A 189 37.08 -20.32 21.45
N GLU A 190 38.19 -19.84 20.90
CA GLU A 190 39.07 -18.91 21.60
C GLU A 190 38.39 -17.58 21.91
N GLU A 191 37.60 -17.07 20.97
CA GLU A 191 36.80 -15.86 21.19
C GLU A 191 35.74 -16.06 22.30
N LEU A 192 35.06 -17.21 22.27
CA LEU A 192 34.08 -17.55 23.31
C LEU A 192 34.76 -17.65 24.70
N ASP A 193 35.90 -18.30 24.78
CA ASP A 193 36.66 -18.45 26.03
C ASP A 193 37.19 -17.07 26.51
N ALA A 194 37.52 -16.15 25.60
CA ALA A 194 37.98 -14.80 25.92
C ALA A 194 36.86 -13.90 26.54
N LEU A 195 35.60 -14.20 26.32
CA LEU A 195 34.48 -13.51 26.96
C LEU A 195 34.41 -13.79 28.48
N ASP A 196 35.09 -14.84 28.96
CA ASP A 196 35.20 -15.24 30.38
C ASP A 196 33.81 -15.25 31.07
N ILE A 197 32.87 -16.01 30.46
CA ILE A 197 31.48 -16.07 30.92
C ILE A 197 31.39 -16.82 32.25
N GLN A 198 31.01 -16.11 33.29
CA GLN A 198 30.95 -16.65 34.68
C GLN A 198 29.61 -16.39 35.33
N VAL A 199 29.09 -17.41 36.02
CA VAL A 199 27.89 -17.28 36.86
C VAL A 199 28.11 -16.22 37.94
N GLY A 200 27.13 -15.35 38.13
CA GLY A 200 27.16 -14.25 39.08
C GLY A 200 27.84 -12.97 38.60
N ARG A 201 28.57 -13.01 37.47
CA ARG A 201 29.23 -11.84 36.90
C ARG A 201 28.24 -11.03 36.05
N ARG A 202 28.50 -9.73 35.96
CA ARG A 202 27.72 -8.75 35.20
C ARG A 202 28.35 -8.50 33.85
N TYR A 203 27.50 -8.32 32.86
CA TYR A 203 27.94 -7.99 31.50
C TYR A 203 27.05 -6.90 30.91
N LEU A 204 27.65 -6.05 30.12
CA LEU A 204 26.96 -5.17 29.18
C LEU A 204 26.86 -5.93 27.87
N VAL A 205 25.65 -6.06 27.34
CA VAL A 205 25.38 -6.85 26.13
C VAL A 205 24.61 -6.02 25.11
N TYR A 206 24.99 -6.15 23.85
CA TYR A 206 24.25 -5.63 22.71
C TYR A 206 23.80 -6.84 21.87
N GLY A 207 22.53 -7.07 21.79
CA GLY A 207 21.97 -8.22 21.08
C GLY A 207 20.87 -7.82 20.12
N SER A 208 20.51 -8.81 19.32
CA SER A 208 19.41 -8.76 18.36
C SER A 208 18.36 -9.81 18.71
N GLU A 209 17.26 -9.82 17.98
CA GLU A 209 16.18 -10.80 18.15
C GLU A 209 15.62 -10.83 19.57
N TYR A 210 15.40 -9.64 20.18
CA TYR A 210 14.74 -9.59 21.45
C TYR A 210 13.29 -10.09 21.31
N ILE A 211 12.97 -11.17 22.00
CA ILE A 211 11.66 -11.82 21.97
C ILE A 211 11.06 -11.80 23.37
N ASP A 212 9.88 -11.22 23.50
CA ASP A 212 9.08 -11.29 24.74
C ASP A 212 8.31 -12.60 24.81
N ARG A 213 8.94 -13.64 25.39
CA ARG A 213 8.38 -14.99 25.49
C ARG A 213 7.13 -15.05 26.38
N ASP A 214 7.02 -14.18 27.38
CA ASP A 214 5.82 -14.07 28.22
C ASP A 214 4.62 -13.57 27.41
N LEU A 215 4.84 -12.57 26.53
CA LEU A 215 3.82 -12.07 25.64
C LEU A 215 3.39 -13.13 24.62
N GLU A 216 4.33 -13.87 24.03
CA GLU A 216 4.02 -14.99 23.12
C GLU A 216 3.18 -16.06 23.81
N LEU A 217 3.52 -16.43 25.04
CA LEU A 217 2.72 -17.38 25.82
C LEU A 217 1.31 -16.84 26.06
N ARG A 218 1.15 -15.58 26.46
CA ARG A 218 -0.16 -14.95 26.67
C ARG A 218 -0.97 -14.93 25.39
N THR A 219 -0.37 -14.59 24.26
CA THR A 219 -1.03 -14.59 22.95
C THR A 219 -1.54 -15.98 22.59
N THR A 220 -0.69 -17.01 22.72
CA THR A 220 -1.08 -18.42 22.48
C THR A 220 -2.24 -18.86 23.36
N LEU A 221 -2.22 -18.48 24.64
CA LEU A 221 -3.30 -18.81 25.57
C LEU A 221 -4.59 -18.02 25.25
N ALA A 222 -4.48 -16.74 24.88
CA ALA A 222 -5.60 -15.92 24.50
C ALA A 222 -6.34 -16.48 23.27
N GLU A 223 -5.62 -16.89 22.25
CA GLU A 223 -6.16 -17.54 21.06
C GLU A 223 -6.89 -18.85 21.42
N SER A 224 -6.24 -19.74 22.19
CA SER A 224 -6.82 -21.01 22.60
C SER A 224 -8.09 -20.84 23.45
N HIS A 225 -8.13 -19.79 24.26
CA HIS A 225 -9.25 -19.45 25.14
C HIS A 225 -10.27 -18.50 24.49
N ARG A 226 -9.95 -17.90 23.32
CA ARG A 226 -10.76 -16.91 22.58
C ARG A 226 -11.11 -15.70 23.45
N CYS A 227 -10.11 -15.11 24.05
CA CYS A 227 -10.19 -13.90 24.87
C CYS A 227 -9.08 -12.93 24.48
N SER A 228 -9.05 -11.74 25.06
CA SER A 228 -7.98 -10.77 24.86
C SER A 228 -6.70 -11.20 25.62
N VAL A 229 -5.54 -10.76 25.16
CA VAL A 229 -4.24 -11.04 25.77
C VAL A 229 -4.17 -10.47 27.19
N GLU A 230 -4.79 -9.32 27.44
CA GLU A 230 -4.87 -8.68 28.76
C GLU A 230 -5.71 -9.49 29.76
N ASP A 231 -6.62 -10.36 29.29
CA ASP A 231 -7.45 -11.21 30.14
C ASP A 231 -6.69 -12.46 30.63
N ILE A 232 -5.50 -12.73 30.10
CA ILE A 232 -4.68 -13.88 30.49
C ILE A 232 -3.97 -13.58 31.80
N ASP A 233 -4.44 -14.27 32.84
CA ASP A 233 -3.87 -14.20 34.19
C ASP A 233 -3.02 -15.45 34.47
N LEU A 234 -1.70 -15.35 34.27
CA LEU A 234 -0.76 -16.45 34.45
C LEU A 234 -0.70 -17.01 35.89
N SER A 235 -1.25 -16.29 36.89
CA SER A 235 -1.39 -16.83 38.24
C SER A 235 -2.34 -18.02 38.34
N ARG A 236 -3.16 -18.26 37.30
CA ARG A 236 -4.06 -19.41 37.17
C ARG A 236 -3.38 -20.68 36.66
N ILE A 237 -2.08 -20.65 36.44
CA ILE A 237 -1.31 -21.84 36.09
C ILE A 237 -1.18 -22.72 37.31
N SER A 238 -1.53 -24.00 37.14
CA SER A 238 -1.43 -25.03 38.15
C SER A 238 -0.51 -26.17 37.71
N TYR A 239 0.34 -26.61 38.58
CA TYR A 239 1.26 -27.74 38.35
C TYR A 239 0.62 -29.09 38.73
N ASP A 240 -0.61 -29.06 39.27
CA ASP A 240 -1.35 -30.28 39.63
C ASP A 240 -2.06 -30.87 38.41
N LEU A 241 -1.36 -31.76 37.70
CA LEU A 241 -1.88 -32.47 36.56
C LEU A 241 -2.51 -33.84 37.00
N THR A 242 -3.70 -34.12 36.50
CA THR A 242 -4.34 -35.41 36.65
C THR A 242 -3.63 -36.51 35.85
N ALA A 243 -3.91 -37.80 36.14
CA ALA A 243 -3.32 -38.89 35.40
C ALA A 243 -3.70 -38.88 33.91
N ASP A 244 -4.87 -38.37 33.57
CA ASP A 244 -5.32 -38.27 32.16
C ASP A 244 -4.67 -37.09 31.44
N GLU A 245 -4.44 -35.94 32.09
CA GLU A 245 -3.72 -34.81 31.55
C GLU A 245 -2.24 -35.15 31.25
N LYS A 246 -1.64 -36.00 32.06
CA LYS A 246 -0.28 -36.53 31.83
C LYS A 246 -0.18 -37.50 30.65
N LYS A 247 -1.28 -38.11 30.20
CA LYS A 247 -1.32 -38.99 29.03
C LYS A 247 -1.20 -38.25 27.70
N THR A 248 -1.35 -36.92 27.68
CA THR A 248 -1.11 -36.07 26.50
C THR A 248 0.37 -35.95 26.12
N ALA A 249 1.26 -36.60 26.88
CA ALA A 249 2.69 -36.61 26.59
C ALA A 249 2.99 -37.22 25.21
N SER A 250 3.82 -36.55 24.43
CA SER A 250 4.42 -37.05 23.19
C SER A 250 5.95 -37.04 23.34
N GLN A 251 6.67 -37.52 22.31
CA GLN A 251 8.13 -37.53 22.34
C GLN A 251 8.73 -36.10 22.52
N ASP A 252 8.02 -35.08 22.00
CA ASP A 252 8.48 -33.69 21.99
C ASP A 252 7.67 -32.78 22.96
N PHE A 253 6.68 -33.32 23.67
CA PHE A 253 5.84 -32.57 24.59
C PHE A 253 5.60 -33.30 25.89
N ILE A 254 6.20 -32.78 26.95
CA ILE A 254 6.02 -33.29 28.31
C ILE A 254 5.15 -32.30 29.08
N PRO A 255 3.91 -32.64 29.45
CA PRO A 255 3.03 -31.77 30.20
C PRO A 255 3.56 -31.60 31.64
N VAL A 256 3.76 -30.33 32.05
CA VAL A 256 4.25 -29.98 33.39
C VAL A 256 3.27 -29.13 34.19
N ALA A 257 2.39 -28.40 33.50
CA ALA A 257 1.42 -27.52 34.11
C ALA A 257 0.15 -27.41 33.25
N LYS A 258 -0.87 -26.72 33.76
CA LYS A 258 -2.07 -26.36 33.01
C LYS A 258 -2.50 -24.93 33.34
N TYR A 259 -3.04 -24.28 32.37
CA TYR A 259 -3.74 -23.00 32.52
C TYR A 259 -5.24 -23.23 32.38
N SER A 260 -6.04 -22.69 33.31
CA SER A 260 -7.50 -22.87 33.29
C SER A 260 -8.21 -21.52 33.40
N SER A 261 -9.14 -21.26 32.48
CA SER A 261 -10.00 -20.08 32.51
C SER A 261 -11.42 -20.50 32.12
N GLY A 262 -12.36 -20.35 33.05
CA GLY A 262 -13.72 -20.86 32.88
C GLY A 262 -13.74 -22.39 32.72
N GLU A 263 -14.41 -22.85 31.66
CA GLU A 263 -14.49 -24.29 31.33
C GLU A 263 -13.32 -24.80 30.47
N LYS A 264 -12.44 -23.92 30.01
CA LYS A 264 -11.32 -24.28 29.14
C LYS A 264 -10.05 -24.50 29.93
N THR A 265 -9.30 -25.50 29.51
CA THR A 265 -7.97 -25.82 30.07
C THR A 265 -6.98 -26.08 28.94
N SER A 266 -5.83 -25.42 28.99
CA SER A 266 -4.68 -25.67 28.13
C SER A 266 -3.57 -26.34 28.91
N ILE A 267 -3.00 -27.41 28.36
CA ILE A 267 -1.87 -28.13 28.96
C ILE A 267 -0.58 -27.46 28.51
N LEU A 268 0.32 -27.20 29.44
CA LEU A 268 1.56 -26.48 29.22
C LEU A 268 2.75 -27.44 29.33
N GLY A 269 3.64 -27.38 28.35
CA GLY A 269 4.95 -28.02 28.39
C GLY A 269 5.98 -27.15 29.13
N GLN A 270 7.18 -27.70 29.36
CA GLN A 270 8.26 -27.00 30.08
C GLN A 270 8.62 -25.68 29.40
N ASN A 271 8.77 -25.67 28.07
CA ASN A 271 9.13 -24.44 27.32
C ASN A 271 8.11 -23.30 27.52
N MET A 272 6.82 -23.64 27.66
CA MET A 272 5.77 -22.65 27.91
C MET A 272 5.82 -22.13 29.35
N VAL A 273 6.16 -22.97 30.31
CA VAL A 273 6.35 -22.54 31.69
C VAL A 273 7.59 -21.67 31.85
N ASP A 274 8.68 -22.01 31.16
CA ASP A 274 9.92 -21.23 31.13
C ASP A 274 9.76 -19.88 30.42
N ALA A 275 8.69 -19.72 29.63
CA ALA A 275 8.36 -18.43 28.99
C ALA A 275 7.79 -17.40 29.97
N ILE A 276 7.29 -17.83 31.15
CA ILE A 276 6.71 -16.92 32.13
C ILE A 276 7.75 -15.93 32.63
N ASP A 277 7.43 -14.63 32.55
CA ASP A 277 8.31 -13.53 32.94
C ASP A 277 9.71 -13.65 32.34
N SER A 278 9.79 -14.12 31.10
CA SER A 278 11.06 -14.30 30.39
C SER A 278 11.06 -13.65 29.00
N CYS A 279 12.27 -13.34 28.55
CA CYS A 279 12.58 -12.94 27.19
C CYS A 279 13.79 -13.72 26.67
N ALA A 280 14.03 -13.65 25.38
CA ALA A 280 15.20 -14.23 24.72
C ALA A 280 15.90 -13.18 23.87
N MET A 281 17.21 -13.34 23.64
CA MET A 281 18.00 -12.45 22.80
C MET A 281 19.26 -13.19 22.33
N THR A 282 19.76 -12.83 21.15
CA THR A 282 20.99 -13.35 20.58
C THR A 282 22.07 -12.27 20.58
N VAL A 283 23.27 -12.61 21.02
CA VAL A 283 24.48 -11.79 20.90
C VAL A 283 25.45 -12.50 19.97
N THR A 284 25.82 -11.86 18.88
CA THR A 284 26.76 -12.43 17.91
C THR A 284 28.02 -11.58 17.86
N HIS A 285 29.14 -12.21 18.15
CA HIS A 285 30.49 -11.68 17.99
C HIS A 285 31.06 -12.10 16.63
N TRP A 286 30.46 -11.64 15.56
CA TRP A 286 30.96 -11.96 14.24
C TRP A 286 31.70 -10.74 13.70
N HIS A 287 33.03 -10.79 13.80
CA HIS A 287 33.86 -9.84 13.11
C HIS A 287 33.91 -10.19 11.64
N GLY A 288 33.51 -9.27 10.80
CA GLY A 288 33.59 -9.44 9.37
C GLY A 288 32.97 -10.75 8.93
N LEU A 289 31.67 -10.82 8.88
CA LEU A 289 30.92 -12.00 8.43
C LEU A 289 31.46 -12.60 7.13
N TYR A 290 32.23 -11.83 6.37
CA TYR A 290 32.75 -12.21 5.08
C TYR A 290 34.18 -11.70 4.99
N PRO A 291 35.17 -12.56 5.26
CA PRO A 291 36.55 -12.20 5.02
C PRO A 291 36.71 -11.79 3.55
N GLU A 292 37.57 -10.80 3.29
CA GLU A 292 37.93 -10.33 1.95
C GLU A 292 38.30 -11.46 0.97
N THR A 293 38.46 -12.67 1.48
CA THR A 293 38.84 -13.90 0.74
C THR A 293 37.64 -14.69 0.20
N GLN A 294 36.39 -14.29 0.49
CA GLN A 294 35.19 -14.93 -0.06
C GLN A 294 34.43 -13.98 -0.99
N PRO A 295 34.92 -13.82 -2.22
CA PRO A 295 34.31 -12.89 -3.19
C PRO A 295 32.88 -13.22 -3.56
N ASP A 296 32.44 -14.47 -3.42
CA ASP A 296 31.07 -14.91 -3.77
C ASP A 296 30.01 -14.37 -2.83
N TYR A 297 30.39 -13.85 -1.67
CA TYR A 297 29.46 -13.19 -0.73
C TYR A 297 29.40 -11.68 -0.93
N ALA A 298 30.36 -11.16 -1.66
CA ALA A 298 30.52 -9.74 -1.89
C ALA A 298 29.30 -9.12 -2.58
N ILE A 299 28.18 -9.86 -2.79
CA ILE A 299 27.38 -9.43 -3.91
C ILE A 299 25.91 -9.54 -3.70
N ASP A 300 25.53 -10.29 -2.75
CA ASP A 300 24.11 -10.44 -2.52
C ASP A 300 23.51 -9.34 -1.63
N GLY A 301 24.13 -8.22 -1.46
CA GLY A 301 23.70 -7.15 -0.56
C GLY A 301 24.03 -7.38 0.90
N SER A 302 24.51 -8.56 1.27
CA SER A 302 25.07 -8.81 2.58
C SER A 302 26.38 -8.08 2.79
N GLU A 303 27.14 -7.83 1.74
CA GLU A 303 28.33 -6.96 1.78
C GLU A 303 28.04 -5.55 2.24
N THR A 304 26.93 -5.01 1.82
CA THR A 304 26.53 -3.70 2.31
C THR A 304 26.19 -3.76 3.79
N GLY A 305 25.63 -4.85 4.27
CA GLY A 305 25.46 -5.13 5.68
C GLY A 305 26.78 -5.24 6.42
N VAL A 306 27.79 -5.90 5.84
CA VAL A 306 29.12 -6.08 6.42
C VAL A 306 29.89 -4.78 6.53
N LEU A 307 29.94 -3.99 5.47
CA LEU A 307 30.56 -2.65 5.49
C LEU A 307 29.95 -1.73 6.55
N LEU A 308 28.76 -2.03 6.99
CA LEU A 308 28.02 -1.27 7.98
C LEU A 308 28.14 -1.86 9.38
N ASN A 309 28.26 -3.18 9.51
CA ASN A 309 28.46 -3.86 10.79
C ASN A 309 29.83 -3.57 11.42
N ASP A 310 30.86 -3.35 10.63
CA ASP A 310 32.19 -2.93 11.09
C ASP A 310 32.22 -1.63 11.89
N GLN A 311 31.07 -1.04 12.18
CA GLN A 311 31.04 0.32 12.69
C GLN A 311 30.30 0.53 13.99
N TYR A 312 29.62 -0.49 14.50
CA TYR A 312 28.80 -0.27 15.67
C TYR A 312 29.54 -0.57 16.98
N LEU A 313 30.14 -1.73 17.07
CA LEU A 313 30.92 -2.16 18.24
C LEU A 313 31.91 -3.24 17.79
N ASP A 314 33.16 -3.11 18.22
CA ASP A 314 34.13 -4.21 18.11
C ASP A 314 33.76 -5.38 19.04
N VAL A 315 32.99 -5.11 20.09
CA VAL A 315 32.63 -6.10 21.12
C VAL A 315 31.16 -5.93 21.53
N TYR A 316 30.35 -6.93 21.26
CA TYR A 316 28.91 -6.94 21.61
C TYR A 316 28.62 -7.43 23.04
N MET A 317 29.61 -7.90 23.76
CA MET A 317 29.50 -8.31 25.16
C MET A 317 30.77 -7.96 25.93
N THR A 318 30.63 -7.23 27.03
CA THR A 318 31.77 -6.77 27.85
C THR A 318 31.50 -7.04 29.33
N PRO A 319 32.45 -7.65 30.08
CA PRO A 319 32.33 -7.78 31.52
C PRO A 319 32.25 -6.40 32.19
N LEU A 320 31.29 -6.23 33.08
CA LEU A 320 31.08 -4.97 33.83
C LEU A 320 31.58 -5.10 35.26
N GLU A 321 32.85 -4.77 35.51
CA GLU A 321 33.47 -4.87 36.80
C GLU A 321 33.28 -3.62 37.68
N THR A 322 33.03 -2.48 37.03
CA THR A 322 32.77 -1.19 37.67
C THR A 322 31.29 -0.83 37.63
N GLY A 323 30.90 0.25 38.28
CA GLY A 323 29.56 0.80 38.10
C GLY A 323 29.32 1.19 36.64
N LEU A 324 28.09 1.02 36.15
CA LEU A 324 27.70 1.31 34.76
C LEU A 324 28.07 2.73 34.33
N ASP A 325 27.78 3.76 35.19
CA ASP A 325 28.07 5.15 34.86
C ASP A 325 29.58 5.42 34.76
N VAL A 326 30.39 4.73 35.58
CA VAL A 326 31.85 4.82 35.52
C VAL A 326 32.38 4.21 34.25
N PHE A 327 31.85 3.03 33.87
CA PHE A 327 32.22 2.37 32.61
C PHE A 327 31.85 3.22 31.39
N LEU A 328 30.60 3.67 31.32
CA LEU A 328 30.13 4.51 30.24
C LEU A 328 30.87 5.85 30.12
N SER A 329 31.45 6.35 31.20
CA SER A 329 32.27 7.56 31.18
C SER A 329 33.72 7.32 30.78
N SER A 330 34.14 6.07 30.66
CA SER A 330 35.49 5.67 30.24
C SER A 330 35.66 5.69 28.72
N ASN A 331 36.90 5.58 28.27
CA ASN A 331 37.19 5.42 26.82
C ASN A 331 36.52 4.18 26.23
N ALA A 332 36.52 3.04 26.92
CA ALA A 332 35.84 1.83 26.50
C ALA A 332 34.31 2.00 26.43
N GLY A 333 33.74 2.92 27.22
CA GLY A 333 32.30 3.20 27.17
C GLY A 333 31.87 4.16 26.06
N ILE A 334 32.81 4.75 25.30
CA ILE A 334 32.46 5.71 24.22
C ILE A 334 31.68 4.98 23.11
N GLU A 335 32.17 3.84 22.66
CA GLU A 335 31.52 3.03 21.61
C GLU A 335 30.12 2.59 22.03
N TRP A 336 29.96 2.15 23.25
CA TRP A 336 28.68 1.75 23.81
C TRP A 336 27.66 2.90 23.87
N ARG A 337 28.11 4.12 24.21
CA ARG A 337 27.25 5.31 24.15
C ARG A 337 26.88 5.63 22.70
N SER A 338 27.84 5.55 21.79
CA SER A 338 27.57 5.77 20.37
C SER A 338 26.58 4.76 19.84
N ALA A 339 26.74 3.48 20.18
CA ALA A 339 25.81 2.43 19.79
C ALA A 339 24.41 2.65 20.38
N ALA A 340 24.32 3.09 21.64
CA ALA A 340 23.02 3.39 22.25
C ALA A 340 22.34 4.59 21.59
N GLN A 341 23.11 5.61 21.22
CA GLN A 341 22.57 6.77 20.50
C GLN A 341 22.15 6.41 19.09
N GLU A 342 22.91 5.57 18.42
CA GLU A 342 22.59 5.06 17.09
C GLU A 342 21.30 4.24 17.09
N LEU A 343 21.19 3.31 18.04
CA LEU A 343 20.00 2.50 18.19
C LEU A 343 18.77 3.37 18.50
N ASP A 344 18.93 4.43 19.28
CA ASP A 344 17.88 5.43 19.50
C ASP A 344 17.46 6.12 18.21
N THR A 345 18.42 6.51 17.40
CA THR A 345 18.15 7.12 16.08
C THR A 345 17.40 6.14 15.17
N GLN A 346 17.81 4.88 15.15
CA GLN A 346 17.15 3.84 14.37
C GLN A 346 15.70 3.60 14.82
N TYR A 347 15.45 3.59 16.13
CA TYR A 347 14.09 3.46 16.65
C TYR A 347 13.13 4.58 16.22
N HIS A 348 13.66 5.77 15.95
CA HIS A 348 12.88 6.92 15.51
C HIS A 348 12.99 7.17 13.99
N THR A 349 13.57 6.23 13.26
CA THR A 349 13.64 6.32 11.80
C THR A 349 12.36 5.77 11.18
N VAL A 350 11.74 6.59 10.36
CA VAL A 350 10.50 6.28 9.65
C VAL A 350 10.75 6.14 8.15
N SER A 351 9.98 5.29 7.50
CA SER A 351 9.92 5.25 6.05
C SER A 351 9.11 6.45 5.54
N VAL A 352 9.66 7.19 4.60
CA VAL A 352 8.95 8.31 3.96
C VAL A 352 8.80 8.00 2.48
N ILE A 353 7.55 8.06 2.01
CA ILE A 353 7.24 7.87 0.60
C ILE A 353 6.74 9.20 0.03
N GLY A 354 7.58 9.80 -0.80
CA GLY A 354 7.17 10.91 -1.63
C GLY A 354 6.35 10.39 -2.82
N THR A 355 5.25 11.03 -3.15
CA THR A 355 4.41 10.64 -4.28
C THR A 355 3.90 11.85 -5.05
N ASP A 356 3.73 11.67 -6.37
CA ASP A 356 3.07 12.66 -7.24
C ASP A 356 1.55 12.44 -7.30
N LEU A 357 1.08 11.24 -6.95
CA LEU A 357 -0.34 10.88 -6.90
C LEU A 357 -0.55 9.66 -6.00
N LEU A 358 -1.13 9.85 -4.83
CA LEU A 358 -1.35 8.80 -3.84
C LEU A 358 -2.24 7.67 -4.39
N GLU A 359 -3.30 8.05 -5.10
CA GLU A 359 -4.27 7.12 -5.69
C GLU A 359 -3.69 6.27 -6.83
N SER A 360 -2.48 6.57 -7.31
CA SER A 360 -1.77 5.71 -8.26
C SER A 360 -1.04 4.55 -7.58
N MET A 361 -0.84 4.60 -6.28
CA MET A 361 -0.21 3.51 -5.53
C MET A 361 -1.20 2.36 -5.31
N TYR A 362 -0.75 1.12 -5.50
CA TYR A 362 -1.60 -0.07 -5.52
C TYR A 362 -2.57 -0.16 -4.33
N CYS A 363 -2.07 -0.07 -3.11
CA CYS A 363 -2.92 -0.20 -1.91
C CYS A 363 -4.00 0.89 -1.83
N PHE A 364 -3.69 2.14 -2.21
CA PHE A 364 -4.69 3.21 -2.25
C PHE A 364 -5.64 3.08 -3.43
N HIS A 365 -5.14 2.59 -4.56
CA HIS A 365 -5.95 2.32 -5.73
C HIS A 365 -6.97 1.21 -5.49
N GLN A 366 -6.56 0.10 -4.87
CA GLN A 366 -7.45 -1.01 -4.49
C GLN A 366 -8.32 -0.68 -3.27
N LYS A 367 -8.04 0.44 -2.59
CA LYS A 367 -8.68 0.85 -1.32
C LYS A 367 -8.39 -0.07 -0.15
N ASP A 368 -7.30 -0.82 -0.22
CA ASP A 368 -6.74 -1.54 0.92
C ASP A 368 -6.12 -0.55 1.91
N SER A 369 -5.65 0.60 1.41
CA SER A 369 -5.29 1.76 2.22
C SER A 369 -6.22 2.93 1.91
N PHE A 370 -6.68 3.61 2.95
CA PHE A 370 -7.57 4.75 2.81
C PHE A 370 -7.44 5.72 3.99
N VAL A 371 -7.75 6.98 3.75
CA VAL A 371 -7.72 8.01 4.79
C VAL A 371 -8.96 7.87 5.66
N THR A 372 -8.76 7.65 6.97
CA THR A 372 -9.82 7.48 7.97
C THR A 372 -10.19 8.80 8.65
N GLU A 373 -9.20 9.70 8.80
CA GLU A 373 -9.38 10.99 9.44
C GLU A 373 -8.69 12.09 8.63
N GLY A 374 -9.26 13.29 8.61
CA GLY A 374 -8.73 14.42 7.87
C GLY A 374 -9.01 14.34 6.36
N ARG A 375 -7.99 14.61 5.53
CA ARG A 375 -8.09 14.60 4.07
C ARG A 375 -6.86 13.98 3.40
N SER A 376 -7.03 13.50 2.18
CA SER A 376 -5.93 13.13 1.28
C SER A 376 -5.28 14.38 0.67
N PHE A 377 -4.17 14.17 -0.07
CA PHE A 377 -3.53 15.25 -0.83
C PHE A 377 -4.46 15.76 -1.94
N GLY A 378 -4.50 17.06 -2.09
CA GLY A 378 -5.15 17.72 -3.22
C GLY A 378 -4.16 18.05 -4.33
N ALA A 379 -4.68 18.39 -5.52
CA ALA A 379 -3.85 18.76 -6.67
C ALA A 379 -2.90 19.95 -6.36
N ASP A 380 -3.32 20.88 -5.51
CA ASP A 380 -2.50 22.01 -5.09
C ASP A 380 -1.36 21.58 -4.16
N ASP A 381 -1.55 20.55 -3.32
CA ASP A 381 -0.50 20.01 -2.45
C ASP A 381 0.66 19.44 -3.28
N TYR A 382 0.34 18.65 -4.31
CA TYR A 382 1.35 18.12 -5.23
C TYR A 382 2.04 19.21 -6.03
N LYS A 383 1.27 20.12 -6.61
CA LYS A 383 1.78 21.17 -7.48
C LYS A 383 2.68 22.18 -6.77
N ASN A 384 2.33 22.54 -5.55
CA ASN A 384 3.04 23.56 -4.78
C ASN A 384 4.13 22.96 -3.87
N GLY A 385 4.21 21.63 -3.76
CA GLY A 385 5.08 20.97 -2.81
C GLY A 385 4.76 21.39 -1.38
N SER A 386 3.46 21.34 -1.01
CA SER A 386 3.03 21.72 0.33
C SER A 386 3.68 20.80 1.37
N ASN A 387 4.18 21.37 2.46
CA ASN A 387 4.73 20.60 3.58
C ASN A 387 3.61 19.98 4.40
N VAL A 388 2.95 18.99 3.84
CA VAL A 388 1.86 18.23 4.45
C VAL A 388 2.16 16.74 4.36
N CYS A 389 1.65 15.96 5.32
CA CYS A 389 1.88 14.53 5.35
C CYS A 389 0.64 13.74 5.78
N LEU A 390 0.68 12.44 5.47
CA LEU A 390 -0.22 11.43 6.01
C LEU A 390 0.60 10.45 6.85
N ILE A 391 0.06 10.05 8.00
CA ILE A 391 0.64 9.03 8.88
C ILE A 391 -0.34 7.87 9.05
N SER A 392 0.17 6.69 9.40
CA SER A 392 -0.70 5.55 9.67
C SER A 392 -1.48 5.74 10.98
N GLU A 393 -2.65 5.12 11.08
CA GLU A 393 -3.46 5.12 12.30
C GLU A 393 -2.71 4.49 13.47
N THR A 394 -1.97 3.41 13.23
CA THR A 394 -1.15 2.75 14.24
C THR A 394 -0.08 3.69 14.79
N THR A 395 0.65 4.38 13.92
CA THR A 395 1.65 5.39 14.31
C THR A 395 1.01 6.59 15.04
N ALA A 396 -0.15 7.06 14.55
CA ALA A 396 -0.87 8.16 15.19
C ALA A 396 -1.26 7.83 16.63
N ILE A 397 -1.81 6.63 16.86
CA ILE A 397 -2.20 6.15 18.20
C ILE A 397 -0.96 6.00 19.10
N ALA A 398 0.09 5.33 18.63
CA ALA A 398 1.30 5.10 19.41
C ALA A 398 2.00 6.40 19.82
N SER A 399 1.99 7.41 18.93
CA SER A 399 2.65 8.69 19.14
C SER A 399 1.76 9.75 19.80
N GLY A 400 0.45 9.49 19.93
CA GLY A 400 -0.51 10.47 20.41
C GLY A 400 -0.67 11.68 19.49
N LEU A 401 -0.47 11.48 18.18
CA LEU A 401 -0.55 12.51 17.15
C LEU A 401 -1.91 12.47 16.42
N GLY A 402 -2.37 13.65 16.00
CA GLY A 402 -3.64 13.80 15.27
C GLY A 402 -3.53 14.73 14.08
N THR A 403 -4.63 14.85 13.34
CA THR A 403 -4.73 15.81 12.23
C THR A 403 -4.59 17.25 12.73
N GLY A 404 -3.71 18.01 12.07
CA GLY A 404 -3.36 19.39 12.45
C GLY A 404 -2.04 19.51 13.21
N ASP A 405 -1.55 18.43 13.83
CA ASP A 405 -0.24 18.41 14.46
C ASP A 405 0.88 18.50 13.42
N CYS A 406 2.07 18.87 13.89
CA CYS A 406 3.25 18.99 13.04
C CYS A 406 4.33 17.99 13.51
N ILE A 407 5.01 17.41 12.53
CA ILE A 407 6.18 16.55 12.74
C ILE A 407 7.40 17.12 12.01
N ASP A 408 8.58 16.94 12.61
CA ASP A 408 9.84 17.31 12.00
C ASP A 408 10.51 16.08 11.42
N LEU A 409 10.73 16.09 10.11
CA LEU A 409 11.43 15.03 9.38
C LEU A 409 12.83 15.50 9.01
N SER A 410 13.83 14.85 9.58
CA SER A 410 15.25 15.05 9.24
C SER A 410 15.67 13.95 8.28
N PHE A 411 15.77 14.30 7.00
CA PHE A 411 16.03 13.34 5.94
C PHE A 411 17.48 12.88 5.92
N TYR A 412 17.70 11.60 5.64
CA TYR A 412 19.02 11.10 5.33
C TYR A 412 19.40 11.56 3.93
N TRP A 413 20.61 12.08 3.76
CA TRP A 413 21.10 12.59 2.50
C TRP A 413 22.58 12.31 2.30
N GLY A 414 23.04 12.47 1.07
CA GLY A 414 24.42 12.29 0.67
C GLY A 414 24.52 11.46 -0.60
N PRO A 415 25.69 11.44 -1.22
CA PRO A 415 25.94 10.47 -2.27
C PRO A 415 25.77 9.07 -1.66
N ASN A 416 25.15 8.18 -2.40
CA ASN A 416 25.13 6.77 -2.01
C ASN A 416 26.60 6.35 -1.77
N PRO A 417 27.01 6.00 -0.55
CA PRO A 417 28.39 5.63 -0.28
C PRO A 417 28.83 4.39 -1.03
N LEU A 418 27.87 3.66 -1.61
CA LEU A 418 28.09 2.46 -2.41
C LEU A 418 27.96 2.72 -3.92
N ALA A 419 27.58 3.92 -4.36
CA ALA A 419 27.54 4.25 -5.79
C ALA A 419 28.92 4.05 -6.45
N ASP A 420 30.00 4.31 -5.71
CA ASP A 420 31.37 4.07 -6.16
C ASP A 420 31.76 2.58 -6.18
N LEU A 421 30.97 1.71 -5.55
CA LEU A 421 31.24 0.27 -5.49
C LEU A 421 30.55 -0.52 -6.60
N THR A 422 29.83 0.15 -7.50
CA THR A 422 29.04 -0.49 -8.58
C THR A 422 28.07 -1.57 -8.09
N ALA A 423 27.87 -1.68 -6.78
CA ALA A 423 26.85 -2.55 -6.23
C ALA A 423 25.47 -2.00 -6.58
N PRO A 424 24.52 -2.84 -6.97
CA PRO A 424 23.17 -2.41 -7.27
C PRO A 424 22.57 -1.73 -6.04
N GLU A 425 22.17 -0.47 -6.18
CA GLU A 425 21.65 0.38 -5.10
C GLU A 425 20.42 -0.21 -4.40
N TRP A 426 19.67 -1.11 -5.04
CA TRP A 426 18.48 -1.74 -4.50
C TRP A 426 18.72 -2.61 -3.27
N LYS A 427 19.97 -3.01 -3.00
CA LYS A 427 20.35 -3.80 -1.84
C LYS A 427 20.65 -2.98 -0.59
N VAL A 428 20.69 -1.68 -0.72
CA VAL A 428 21.02 -0.79 0.38
C VAL A 428 19.81 -0.53 1.24
N GLN A 429 19.79 -1.05 2.46
CA GLN A 429 18.74 -0.72 3.43
C GLN A 429 19.10 0.58 4.16
N PRO A 430 18.26 1.63 4.10
CA PRO A 430 18.57 2.95 4.69
C PRO A 430 18.82 2.91 6.19
N GLN A 431 18.17 1.99 6.88
CA GLN A 431 18.33 1.83 8.33
C GLN A 431 19.77 1.47 8.75
N LEU A 432 20.52 0.88 7.84
CA LEU A 432 21.90 0.50 8.08
C LEU A 432 22.90 1.64 7.84
N PHE A 433 22.46 2.78 7.31
CA PHE A 433 23.32 3.90 6.92
C PHE A 433 23.27 5.10 7.82
N SER A 434 22.49 5.05 8.89
CA SER A 434 22.22 6.20 9.73
C SER A 434 23.46 6.90 10.26
N GLN A 435 24.53 6.18 10.56
CA GLN A 435 25.76 6.77 11.07
C GLN A 435 26.68 7.34 9.98
N LYS A 436 26.83 6.64 8.86
CA LYS A 436 27.76 7.06 7.80
C LYS A 436 27.22 8.15 6.91
N ILE A 437 25.93 8.09 6.64
CA ILE A 437 25.27 9.06 5.77
C ILE A 437 24.97 10.34 6.56
N GLY A 438 24.80 10.21 7.88
CA GLY A 438 24.41 11.30 8.75
C GLY A 438 22.95 11.70 8.53
N VAL A 439 22.30 12.11 9.61
CA VAL A 439 21.02 12.82 9.50
C VAL A 439 21.31 14.17 8.85
N SER A 440 20.67 14.45 7.74
CA SER A 440 20.83 15.72 7.05
C SER A 440 20.51 16.90 7.96
N GLY A 441 21.21 18.00 7.77
CA GLY A 441 20.83 19.26 8.39
C GLY A 441 19.51 19.81 7.87
N ASP A 442 18.93 19.26 6.82
CA ASP A 442 17.68 19.69 6.22
C ASP A 442 16.48 19.02 6.90
N THR A 443 16.13 19.55 8.05
CA THR A 443 14.88 19.20 8.74
C THR A 443 13.75 20.03 8.16
N LYS A 444 12.68 19.37 7.74
CA LYS A 444 11.44 20.01 7.30
C LYS A 444 10.30 19.67 8.23
N THR A 445 9.51 20.67 8.60
CA THR A 445 8.29 20.49 9.35
C THR A 445 7.12 20.21 8.42
N TYR A 446 6.40 19.13 8.67
CA TYR A 446 5.21 18.72 7.93
C TYR A 446 3.98 18.74 8.83
N GLN A 447 2.88 19.27 8.33
CA GLN A 447 1.59 19.20 9.01
C GLN A 447 0.87 17.91 8.65
N ILE A 448 0.39 17.17 9.64
CA ILE A 448 -0.46 15.99 9.46
C ILE A 448 -1.83 16.45 8.98
N ILE A 449 -2.19 16.17 7.73
CA ILE A 449 -3.48 16.53 7.15
C ILE A 449 -4.46 15.37 7.11
N GLY A 450 -3.96 14.15 7.29
CA GLY A 450 -4.81 12.96 7.34
C GLY A 450 -4.10 11.78 7.98
N ILE A 451 -4.92 10.87 8.49
CA ILE A 451 -4.51 9.60 9.06
C ILE A 451 -5.05 8.51 8.16
N TYR A 452 -4.20 7.59 7.72
CA TYR A 452 -4.61 6.48 6.88
C TYR A 452 -4.56 5.15 7.65
N ARG A 453 -5.46 4.23 7.25
CA ARG A 453 -5.45 2.84 7.68
C ARG A 453 -5.12 1.95 6.49
N GLN A 454 -4.35 0.91 6.73
CA GLN A 454 -4.10 -0.17 5.79
C GLN A 454 -4.89 -1.39 6.26
N SER A 455 -5.59 -2.07 5.33
CA SER A 455 -6.31 -3.29 5.66
C SER A 455 -5.35 -4.47 5.78
N ASP A 456 -5.72 -5.45 6.61
CA ASP A 456 -4.90 -6.64 6.89
C ASP A 456 -5.13 -7.80 5.88
N LEU A 457 -5.72 -7.51 4.71
CA LEU A 457 -6.00 -8.52 3.69
C LEU A 457 -4.72 -9.09 3.07
N TRP A 458 -4.61 -10.41 3.05
CA TRP A 458 -3.41 -11.19 2.76
C TRP A 458 -2.90 -11.17 1.32
N ASP A 459 -3.76 -10.87 0.33
CA ASP A 459 -3.43 -11.03 -1.09
C ASP A 459 -2.49 -9.94 -1.66
N THR A 460 -2.06 -8.98 -0.84
CA THR A 460 -1.33 -7.80 -1.31
C THR A 460 0.01 -7.57 -0.59
N ALA A 461 0.61 -8.63 -0.04
CA ALA A 461 1.83 -8.54 0.79
C ALA A 461 2.97 -7.74 0.11
N ASP A 462 3.15 -7.92 -1.21
CA ASP A 462 4.24 -7.28 -1.96
C ASP A 462 4.11 -5.75 -2.11
N TYR A 463 2.91 -5.21 -1.90
CA TYR A 463 2.60 -3.79 -2.07
C TYR A 463 2.25 -3.07 -0.76
N ARG A 464 2.40 -3.74 0.36
CA ARG A 464 2.13 -3.16 1.68
C ARG A 464 3.21 -2.18 2.09
N PHE A 465 2.80 -1.21 2.88
CA PHE A 465 3.70 -0.25 3.49
C PHE A 465 4.02 -0.68 4.92
N LEU A 466 5.21 -0.34 5.39
CA LEU A 466 5.54 -0.49 6.80
C LEU A 466 4.60 0.37 7.66
N PRO A 467 4.23 -0.08 8.88
CA PRO A 467 3.34 0.68 9.75
C PRO A 467 3.81 2.12 10.01
N ASN A 468 5.13 2.32 10.05
CA ASN A 468 5.76 3.62 10.29
C ASN A 468 5.99 4.43 9.01
N THR A 469 5.20 4.22 7.96
CA THR A 469 5.33 4.94 6.70
C THR A 469 4.61 6.28 6.75
N VAL A 470 5.32 7.33 6.35
CA VAL A 470 4.81 8.69 6.21
C VAL A 470 4.74 9.03 4.72
N PHE A 471 3.58 9.44 4.23
CA PHE A 471 3.44 9.91 2.85
C PHE A 471 3.56 11.42 2.78
N VAL A 472 4.25 11.93 1.75
CA VAL A 472 4.41 13.36 1.47
C VAL A 472 4.33 13.62 -0.04
N PRO A 473 3.97 14.85 -0.50
CA PRO A 473 4.11 15.21 -1.90
C PRO A 473 5.59 15.20 -2.33
N ASN A 474 5.93 14.60 -3.48
CA ASN A 474 7.31 14.55 -4.00
C ASN A 474 7.98 15.93 -4.05
N ALA A 475 7.24 16.94 -4.51
CA ALA A 475 7.75 18.31 -4.63
C ALA A 475 8.08 18.96 -3.28
N SER A 476 7.65 18.37 -2.15
CA SER A 476 7.99 18.87 -0.81
C SER A 476 9.32 18.31 -0.29
N LEU A 477 9.84 17.26 -0.91
CA LEU A 477 11.10 16.63 -0.48
C LEU A 477 12.31 17.53 -0.73
N PRO A 478 13.38 17.43 0.08
CA PRO A 478 14.66 18.03 -0.25
C PRO A 478 15.24 17.47 -1.57
N GLU A 479 15.92 18.30 -2.35
CA GLU A 479 16.51 17.87 -3.64
C GLU A 479 17.59 16.78 -3.47
N ASN A 480 18.29 16.77 -2.34
CA ASN A 480 19.42 15.90 -2.07
C ASN A 480 19.12 14.80 -1.06
N CYS A 481 17.84 14.44 -0.86
CA CYS A 481 17.52 13.35 0.02
C CYS A 481 17.93 12.00 -0.60
N TYR A 482 18.44 11.10 0.23
CA TYR A 482 18.83 9.77 -0.18
C TYR A 482 17.60 8.91 -0.49
N SER A 483 17.53 8.33 -1.69
CA SER A 483 16.51 7.34 -2.02
C SER A 483 17.00 5.95 -1.65
N SER A 484 16.22 5.24 -0.85
CA SER A 484 16.55 3.89 -0.37
C SER A 484 16.43 2.82 -1.45
N ARG A 485 15.81 3.15 -2.56
CA ARG A 485 15.68 2.25 -3.71
C ARG A 485 16.27 2.89 -4.93
N ASN A 486 16.96 2.05 -5.69
CA ASN A 486 17.42 2.44 -7.00
C ASN A 486 16.25 2.78 -7.86
N GLY A 487 16.18 3.95 -8.16
CA GLY A 487 15.12 4.34 -9.03
C GLY A 487 13.88 4.73 -8.26
N VAL A 488 13.37 5.63 -8.85
CA VAL A 488 12.10 6.19 -8.72
C VAL A 488 11.16 5.12 -9.24
N PHE A 489 10.32 4.64 -8.39
CA PHE A 489 9.20 3.83 -8.85
C PHE A 489 8.24 4.73 -9.60
N PHE A 490 7.87 4.30 -10.79
CA PHE A 490 6.80 4.92 -11.55
C PHE A 490 5.57 4.04 -11.53
N THR A 491 4.44 4.64 -11.27
CA THR A 491 3.15 4.04 -11.59
C THR A 491 2.59 4.76 -12.79
N TYR A 492 2.17 4.00 -13.78
CA TYR A 492 1.55 4.55 -14.98
C TYR A 492 0.04 4.56 -14.80
N VAL A 493 -0.59 5.71 -15.01
CA VAL A 493 -2.05 5.78 -15.13
C VAL A 493 -2.40 5.64 -16.60
N LEU A 494 -3.18 4.62 -16.93
CA LEU A 494 -3.62 4.32 -18.29
C LEU A 494 -4.94 5.03 -18.61
N GLN A 495 -5.18 5.23 -19.89
CA GLN A 495 -6.54 5.49 -20.38
C GLN A 495 -7.38 4.24 -20.12
N ASN A 496 -8.54 4.40 -19.51
CA ASN A 496 -9.41 3.28 -19.19
C ASN A 496 -9.74 2.45 -20.44
N GLY A 497 -9.74 1.11 -20.32
CA GLY A 497 -9.96 0.18 -21.42
C GLY A 497 -8.81 0.08 -22.43
N LYS A 498 -7.61 0.57 -22.09
CA LYS A 498 -6.43 0.53 -22.98
C LYS A 498 -5.36 -0.48 -22.56
N VAL A 499 -5.67 -1.37 -21.62
CA VAL A 499 -4.72 -2.41 -21.16
C VAL A 499 -4.25 -3.28 -22.34
N SER A 500 -5.16 -3.83 -23.14
CA SER A 500 -4.79 -4.64 -24.32
C SER A 500 -3.96 -3.86 -25.34
N ALA A 501 -4.31 -2.58 -25.56
CA ALA A 501 -3.54 -1.73 -26.47
C ALA A 501 -2.12 -1.45 -25.97
N LEU A 502 -1.92 -1.38 -24.66
CA LEU A 502 -0.61 -1.29 -24.04
C LEU A 502 0.19 -2.58 -24.27
N GLN A 503 -0.43 -3.73 -24.00
CA GLN A 503 0.19 -5.04 -24.20
C GLN A 503 0.62 -5.24 -25.66
N ASP A 504 -0.25 -4.94 -26.62
CA ASP A 504 0.05 -4.98 -28.06
C ASP A 504 1.21 -4.03 -28.43
N ALA A 505 1.25 -2.84 -27.83
CA ALA A 505 2.32 -1.87 -28.06
C ALA A 505 3.67 -2.37 -27.53
N LEU A 506 3.71 -2.95 -26.32
CA LEU A 506 4.90 -3.54 -25.73
C LEU A 506 5.41 -4.73 -26.59
N GLU A 507 4.54 -5.67 -26.93
CA GLU A 507 4.89 -6.83 -27.76
C GLU A 507 5.41 -6.44 -29.14
N SER A 508 4.82 -5.43 -29.76
CA SER A 508 5.26 -4.92 -31.08
C SER A 508 6.67 -4.33 -31.05
N HIS A 509 7.15 -3.91 -29.89
CA HIS A 509 8.52 -3.42 -29.66
C HIS A 509 9.45 -4.49 -29.09
N GLY A 510 8.97 -5.73 -28.96
CA GLY A 510 9.78 -6.85 -28.49
C GLY A 510 9.87 -6.96 -26.95
N TYR A 511 9.00 -6.26 -26.24
CA TYR A 511 8.93 -6.32 -24.79
C TYR A 511 7.84 -7.28 -24.32
N PRO A 512 8.00 -7.97 -23.20
CA PRO A 512 6.96 -8.83 -22.64
C PRO A 512 5.70 -8.04 -22.26
N ALA A 513 4.53 -8.61 -22.52
CA ALA A 513 3.24 -7.97 -22.20
C ALA A 513 3.00 -7.78 -20.69
N ASN A 514 3.64 -8.64 -19.88
CA ASN A 514 3.51 -8.66 -18.41
C ASN A 514 4.50 -7.74 -17.66
N ILE A 515 5.26 -6.92 -18.37
CA ILE A 515 6.15 -5.92 -17.75
C ILE A 515 5.41 -4.99 -16.81
N LEU A 516 4.16 -4.67 -17.14
CA LEU A 516 3.28 -3.87 -16.29
C LEU A 516 2.10 -4.72 -15.82
N PHE A 517 1.98 -4.88 -14.51
CA PHE A 517 0.76 -5.38 -13.89
C PHE A 517 -0.30 -4.28 -13.94
N CYS A 518 -1.37 -4.52 -14.67
CA CYS A 518 -2.43 -3.55 -14.87
C CYS A 518 -3.64 -3.87 -13.99
N PHE A 519 -4.13 -2.86 -13.27
CA PHE A 519 -5.26 -2.96 -12.36
C PHE A 519 -6.29 -1.91 -12.73
N ASP A 520 -7.50 -2.34 -13.11
CA ASP A 520 -8.58 -1.47 -13.59
C ASP A 520 -9.80 -1.43 -12.66
N ASN A 521 -9.72 -2.08 -11.48
CA ASN A 521 -10.81 -2.18 -10.50
C ASN A 521 -12.13 -2.67 -11.10
N GLY A 522 -12.08 -3.55 -12.11
CA GLY A 522 -13.25 -4.09 -12.79
C GLY A 522 -13.87 -3.15 -13.83
N TYR A 523 -13.17 -2.06 -14.20
CA TYR A 523 -13.64 -1.13 -15.24
C TYR A 523 -13.97 -1.85 -16.53
N THR A 524 -13.10 -2.74 -17.02
CA THR A 524 -13.28 -3.43 -18.31
C THR A 524 -14.61 -4.18 -18.35
N GLU A 525 -14.95 -4.93 -17.31
CA GLU A 525 -16.18 -5.72 -17.22
C GLU A 525 -17.44 -4.82 -17.19
N ILE A 526 -17.36 -3.74 -16.40
CA ILE A 526 -18.46 -2.76 -16.29
C ILE A 526 -18.61 -1.98 -17.61
N ALA A 527 -17.50 -1.56 -18.20
CA ALA A 527 -17.49 -0.77 -19.42
C ALA A 527 -18.07 -1.54 -20.62
N GLU A 528 -17.76 -2.83 -20.77
CA GLU A 528 -18.34 -3.67 -21.82
C GLU A 528 -19.87 -3.71 -21.71
N THR A 529 -20.38 -3.93 -20.49
CA THR A 529 -21.84 -3.95 -20.24
C THR A 529 -22.47 -2.61 -20.57
N LEU A 530 -21.86 -1.50 -20.16
CA LEU A 530 -22.38 -0.15 -20.38
C LEU A 530 -22.26 0.30 -21.83
N HIS A 531 -21.20 -0.06 -22.54
CA HIS A 531 -21.07 0.17 -23.98
C HIS A 531 -22.17 -0.58 -24.75
N GLY A 532 -22.51 -1.81 -24.35
CA GLY A 532 -23.63 -2.55 -24.87
C GLY A 532 -24.96 -1.82 -24.63
N PHE A 533 -25.17 -1.32 -23.42
CA PHE A 533 -26.36 -0.53 -23.09
C PHE A 533 -26.41 0.80 -23.86
N TYR A 534 -25.32 1.53 -23.95
CA TYR A 534 -25.20 2.78 -24.71
C TYR A 534 -25.50 2.55 -26.20
N SER A 535 -24.93 1.51 -26.80
CA SER A 535 -25.19 1.13 -28.19
C SER A 535 -26.68 0.80 -28.42
N SER A 536 -27.29 0.05 -27.50
CA SER A 536 -28.73 -0.26 -27.54
C SER A 536 -29.60 0.99 -27.41
N ALA A 537 -29.24 1.91 -26.52
CA ALA A 537 -29.94 3.20 -26.35
C ALA A 537 -29.81 4.06 -27.62
N GLN A 538 -28.66 4.07 -28.26
CA GLN A 538 -28.44 4.75 -29.54
C GLN A 538 -29.30 4.17 -30.66
N GLN A 539 -29.36 2.84 -30.79
CA GLN A 539 -30.21 2.16 -31.75
C GLN A 539 -31.69 2.45 -31.49
N LEU A 540 -32.11 2.45 -30.22
CA LEU A 540 -33.48 2.79 -29.84
C LEU A 540 -33.85 4.21 -30.25
N LEU A 541 -32.97 5.18 -30.01
CA LEU A 541 -33.17 6.57 -30.42
C LEU A 541 -33.26 6.69 -31.95
N PHE A 542 -32.37 6.02 -32.67
CA PHE A 542 -32.41 5.99 -34.13
C PHE A 542 -33.72 5.37 -34.66
N ALA A 543 -34.15 4.25 -34.10
CA ALA A 543 -35.41 3.60 -34.44
C ALA A 543 -36.61 4.50 -34.13
N ALA A 544 -36.60 5.20 -32.99
CA ALA A 544 -37.65 6.17 -32.62
C ALA A 544 -37.74 7.32 -33.65
N CYS A 545 -36.58 7.89 -34.02
CA CYS A 545 -36.53 8.96 -35.02
C CYS A 545 -37.02 8.50 -36.41
N THR A 546 -36.60 7.32 -36.85
CA THR A 546 -37.01 6.79 -38.16
C THR A 546 -38.48 6.42 -38.23
N THR A 547 -39.03 5.78 -37.21
CA THR A 547 -40.44 5.46 -37.10
C THR A 547 -41.31 6.71 -37.02
N ALA A 548 -40.90 7.70 -36.24
CA ALA A 548 -41.60 8.98 -36.16
C ALA A 548 -41.57 9.75 -37.49
N GLY A 549 -40.41 9.76 -38.16
CA GLY A 549 -40.25 10.33 -39.52
C GLY A 549 -41.17 9.67 -40.55
N ALA A 550 -41.19 8.34 -40.55
CA ALA A 550 -42.10 7.58 -41.45
C ALA A 550 -43.57 7.86 -41.15
N ALA A 551 -43.95 7.88 -39.86
CA ALA A 551 -45.33 8.19 -39.47
C ALA A 551 -45.73 9.63 -39.87
N LEU A 552 -44.86 10.59 -39.70
CA LEU A 552 -45.06 11.97 -40.11
C LEU A 552 -45.19 12.10 -41.63
N PHE A 553 -44.34 11.38 -42.40
CA PHE A 553 -44.37 11.34 -43.84
C PHE A 553 -45.68 10.76 -44.36
N VAL A 554 -46.10 9.62 -43.82
CA VAL A 554 -47.40 9.00 -44.20
C VAL A 554 -48.56 9.95 -43.85
N PHE A 555 -48.51 10.57 -42.69
CA PHE A 555 -49.51 11.55 -42.30
C PHE A 555 -49.60 12.73 -43.31
N LEU A 556 -48.44 13.33 -43.63
CA LEU A 556 -48.38 14.45 -44.57
C LEU A 556 -48.87 14.06 -45.95
N ALA A 557 -48.49 12.88 -46.45
CA ALA A 557 -48.96 12.35 -47.75
C ALA A 557 -50.47 12.19 -47.79
N LEU A 558 -51.07 11.57 -46.76
CA LEU A 558 -52.53 11.41 -46.65
C LEU A 558 -53.21 12.76 -46.47
N PHE A 559 -52.62 13.68 -45.72
CA PHE A 559 -53.15 15.02 -45.52
C PHE A 559 -53.19 15.80 -46.84
N VAL A 560 -52.08 15.87 -47.59
CA VAL A 560 -51.97 16.56 -48.86
C VAL A 560 -52.94 15.95 -49.88
N ASN A 561 -52.99 14.63 -50.01
CA ASN A 561 -53.87 13.97 -50.95
C ASN A 561 -55.36 14.34 -50.72
N ARG A 562 -55.76 14.50 -49.48
CA ARG A 562 -57.15 14.90 -49.11
C ARG A 562 -57.43 16.39 -49.27
N GLN A 563 -56.42 17.25 -49.05
CA GLN A 563 -56.57 18.71 -49.16
C GLN A 563 -56.63 19.19 -50.62
N TRP A 564 -56.19 18.39 -51.60
CA TRP A 564 -56.22 18.75 -53.00
C TRP A 564 -57.61 19.19 -53.48
N ARG A 565 -58.68 18.53 -53.03
CA ARG A 565 -60.05 18.89 -53.37
C ARG A 565 -60.46 20.25 -52.75
N THR A 566 -60.09 20.50 -51.53
CA THR A 566 -60.39 21.77 -50.84
C THR A 566 -59.61 22.93 -51.44
N LEU A 567 -58.35 22.72 -51.74
CA LEU A 567 -57.48 23.65 -52.45
C LEU A 567 -58.04 24.00 -53.85
N GLY A 568 -58.46 23.00 -54.60
CA GLY A 568 -59.11 23.18 -55.91
C GLY A 568 -60.36 24.02 -55.82
N LEU A 569 -61.26 23.77 -54.85
CA LEU A 569 -62.43 24.57 -54.58
C LEU A 569 -62.13 26.02 -54.18
N MET A 570 -61.14 26.27 -53.31
CA MET A 570 -60.72 27.60 -52.90
C MET A 570 -60.15 28.40 -54.10
N LEU A 571 -59.38 27.75 -54.94
CA LEU A 571 -58.85 28.38 -56.14
C LEU A 571 -59.93 28.67 -57.17
N SER A 572 -60.91 27.78 -57.35
CA SER A 572 -62.03 28.00 -58.25
C SER A 572 -63.01 29.11 -57.77
N LEU A 573 -63.03 29.38 -56.46
CA LEU A 573 -63.78 30.47 -55.86
C LEU A 573 -63.02 31.82 -55.85
N GLY A 574 -61.86 31.90 -56.51
CA GLY A 574 -61.09 33.14 -56.65
C GLY A 574 -60.12 33.44 -55.54
N SER A 575 -59.85 32.52 -54.64
CA SER A 575 -58.83 32.72 -53.59
C SER A 575 -57.43 32.72 -54.18
N GLY A 576 -56.57 33.65 -53.76
CA GLY A 576 -55.18 33.68 -54.22
C GLY A 576 -54.42 32.41 -53.83
N LYS A 577 -53.49 31.92 -54.66
CA LYS A 577 -52.70 30.71 -54.43
C LYS A 577 -52.01 30.69 -53.05
N ARG A 578 -51.42 31.84 -52.64
CA ARG A 578 -50.76 31.97 -51.34
C ARG A 578 -51.74 31.76 -50.16
N THR A 579 -52.89 32.38 -50.21
CA THR A 579 -53.91 32.28 -49.16
C THR A 579 -54.44 30.85 -49.00
N ALA A 580 -54.69 30.17 -50.13
CA ALA A 580 -55.16 28.78 -50.13
C ALA A 580 -54.12 27.81 -49.58
N VAL A 581 -52.85 27.99 -49.93
CA VAL A 581 -51.74 27.19 -49.42
C VAL A 581 -51.51 27.47 -47.93
N MET A 582 -51.47 28.74 -47.50
CA MET A 582 -51.31 29.08 -46.06
C MET A 582 -52.41 28.48 -45.22
N PHE A 583 -53.67 28.57 -45.66
CA PHE A 583 -54.78 27.94 -44.97
C PHE A 583 -54.65 26.43 -44.80
N SER A 584 -54.13 25.75 -45.82
CA SER A 584 -53.85 24.32 -45.72
C SER A 584 -52.72 23.98 -44.77
N TRP A 585 -51.66 24.80 -44.77
CA TRP A 585 -50.57 24.65 -43.80
C TRP A 585 -50.99 24.88 -42.35
N GLU A 586 -51.80 25.90 -42.10
CA GLU A 586 -52.28 26.17 -40.74
C GLU A 586 -53.14 25.01 -40.18
N ILE A 587 -53.97 24.38 -41.01
CA ILE A 587 -54.76 23.21 -40.64
C ILE A 587 -53.89 22.00 -40.29
N ALA A 588 -52.70 21.86 -40.92
CA ALA A 588 -51.76 20.77 -40.63
C ALA A 588 -50.87 21.10 -39.41
N ALA A 589 -50.35 22.31 -39.34
CA ALA A 589 -49.39 22.72 -38.33
C ALA A 589 -49.95 22.75 -36.89
N ILE A 590 -51.15 23.27 -36.72
CA ILE A 590 -51.76 23.38 -35.38
C ILE A 590 -51.87 22.04 -34.64
N PRO A 591 -52.45 20.96 -35.22
CA PRO A 591 -52.54 19.68 -34.53
C PRO A 591 -51.16 19.00 -34.35
N ILE A 592 -50.22 19.19 -35.28
CA ILE A 592 -48.87 18.65 -35.13
C ILE A 592 -48.16 19.32 -33.95
N ILE A 593 -48.17 20.65 -33.91
CA ILE A 593 -47.54 21.39 -32.80
C ILE A 593 -48.14 21.00 -31.43
N LEU A 594 -49.49 20.95 -31.35
CA LEU A 594 -50.19 20.56 -30.14
C LEU A 594 -49.83 19.12 -29.71
N ALA A 595 -49.80 18.20 -30.65
CA ALA A 595 -49.45 16.79 -30.41
C ALA A 595 -47.99 16.64 -29.99
N THR A 596 -47.08 17.39 -30.60
CA THR A 596 -45.66 17.36 -30.26
C THR A 596 -45.44 17.87 -28.83
N ILE A 597 -46.09 19.00 -28.46
CA ILE A 597 -46.01 19.56 -27.09
C ILE A 597 -46.56 18.56 -26.08
N THR A 598 -47.73 17.97 -26.34
CA THR A 598 -48.30 16.96 -25.44
C THR A 598 -47.43 15.72 -25.33
N GLY A 599 -46.85 15.26 -26.42
CA GLY A 599 -45.93 14.12 -26.44
C GLY A 599 -44.64 14.39 -25.65
N ILE A 600 -44.06 15.58 -25.81
CA ILE A 600 -42.89 15.99 -25.03
C ILE A 600 -43.20 16.06 -23.53
N ILE A 601 -44.34 16.66 -23.16
CA ILE A 601 -44.76 16.73 -21.75
C ILE A 601 -44.94 15.32 -21.16
N VAL A 602 -45.61 14.43 -21.89
CA VAL A 602 -45.74 13.03 -21.44
C VAL A 602 -44.40 12.36 -21.34
N GLY A 603 -43.52 12.52 -22.32
CA GLY A 603 -42.17 11.89 -22.33
C GLY A 603 -41.21 12.45 -21.26
N ILE A 604 -41.45 13.65 -20.70
CA ILE A 604 -40.70 14.20 -19.58
C ILE A 604 -41.26 13.71 -18.24
N LEU A 605 -42.57 13.47 -18.16
CA LEU A 605 -43.26 13.05 -16.92
C LEU A 605 -43.14 11.52 -16.66
N THR A 606 -42.82 10.72 -17.69
CA THR A 606 -42.56 9.28 -17.59
C THR A 606 -41.09 8.98 -17.49
#